data_c694dfca5d865621dbf3904224747a80
#
_entry.id   c694dfca5d865621dbf3904224747a80
#
_cell.length_a   1.000
_cell.length_b   1.000
_cell.length_c   1.000
_cell.angle_alpha   90.00
_cell.angle_beta   90.00
_cell.angle_gamma   90.00
#
_symmetry.space_group_name_H-M   'P 1'
#
loop_
_entity.id
_entity.type
_entity.pdbx_description
1 polymer ?
#
loop_
_entity_poly.entity_id
_entity_poly.type
_entity_poly.pdbx_seq_one_letter_code
_entity_poly.pdbx_strand_id
1 'polypeptide(L)' 'MDHSIREENITEQEKKLLKLISEIGFGEIKVIINDGKPIRIEEMIKSIKL' A
#
# COMPACT_ATOMS: atom_id res chain seq x y z
N MET A 1 9.63 -12.87 13.32
CA MET A 1 9.77 -13.41 12.92
C MET A 1 9.17 -13.80 11.98
N ASP A 2 8.56 -13.86 11.64
CA ASP A 2 7.92 -14.31 10.85
C ASP A 2 7.70 -13.47 9.74
N HIS A 3 8.56 -12.59 9.26
CA HIS A 3 8.41 -11.75 8.16
C HIS A 3 8.31 -12.53 6.90
N SER A 4 9.00 -13.60 6.75
CA SER A 4 8.92 -14.38 5.51
C SER A 4 7.54 -14.96 5.34
N ILE A 5 6.89 -15.30 6.43
CA ILE A 5 5.54 -15.82 6.32
C ILE A 5 4.61 -14.77 5.78
N ARG A 6 4.78 -13.53 6.23
CA ARG A 6 3.95 -12.49 5.72
C ARG A 6 4.15 -12.27 4.25
N GLU A 7 5.38 -12.33 3.78
CA GLU A 7 5.66 -12.15 2.37
C GLU A 7 5.01 -13.21 1.52
N GLU A 8 4.98 -14.42 2.03
CA GLU A 8 4.37 -15.49 1.27
C GLU A 8 2.88 -15.35 1.16
N ASN A 9 2.27 -14.56 2.04
CA ASN A 9 0.83 -14.41 2.04
C ASN A 9 0.36 -13.05 1.57
N ILE A 10 1.18 -12.36 0.80
CA ILE A 10 0.81 -11.07 0.27
C ILE A 10 -0.33 -11.23 -0.74
N THR A 11 -1.40 -10.49 -0.54
CA THR A 11 -2.55 -10.56 -1.42
C THR A 11 -2.34 -9.68 -2.63
N GLU A 12 -3.23 -9.80 -3.60
CA GLU A 12 -3.17 -8.95 -4.78
C GLU A 12 -3.36 -7.49 -4.40
N GLN A 13 -4.21 -7.22 -3.42
CA GLN A 13 -4.41 -5.86 -2.99
C GLN A 13 -3.13 -5.29 -2.40
N GLU A 14 -2.41 -6.08 -1.64
CA GLU A 14 -1.16 -5.61 -1.06
C GLU A 14 -0.12 -5.34 -2.14
N LYS A 15 -0.08 -6.17 -3.17
CA LYS A 15 0.84 -5.95 -4.27
C LYS A 15 0.50 -4.67 -5.00
N LYS A 16 -0.77 -4.42 -5.24
CA LYS A 16 -1.19 -3.20 -5.90
C LYS A 16 -0.81 -1.99 -5.07
N LEU A 17 -0.98 -2.08 -3.75
CA LEU A 17 -0.64 -0.98 -2.87
C LEU A 17 0.85 -0.66 -2.95
N LEU A 18 1.68 -1.70 -2.94
CA LEU A 18 3.12 -1.49 -3.03
C LEU A 18 3.49 -0.82 -4.35
N LYS A 19 2.83 -1.23 -5.42
CA LYS A 19 3.10 -0.64 -6.71
C LYS A 19 2.71 0.83 -6.74
N LEU A 20 1.57 1.16 -6.14
CA LEU A 20 1.12 2.54 -6.09
C LEU A 20 2.05 3.41 -5.26
N ILE A 21 2.56 2.86 -4.18
CA ILE A 21 3.52 3.59 -3.37
C ILE A 21 4.75 3.95 -4.21
N SER A 22 5.23 3.00 -4.98
CA SER A 22 6.36 3.26 -5.86
C SER A 22 6.05 4.32 -6.91
N GLU A 23 4.86 4.26 -7.46
CA GLU A 23 4.47 5.19 -8.52
C GLU A 23 4.30 6.60 -8.02
N ILE A 24 3.80 6.74 -6.80
CA ILE A 24 3.63 8.05 -6.24
C ILE A 24 4.99 8.68 -5.96
N GLY A 25 5.90 7.90 -5.40
CA GLY A 25 7.22 8.39 -5.08
C GLY A 25 7.25 9.36 -3.93
N PHE A 26 6.39 10.36 -3.95
CA PHE A 26 6.37 11.35 -2.89
C PHE A 26 4.94 11.84 -2.74
N GLY A 27 4.36 11.63 -1.59
CA GLY A 27 2.98 12.00 -1.37
C GLY A 27 2.37 11.24 -0.22
N GLU A 28 1.05 11.03 -0.30
CA GLU A 28 0.32 10.38 0.75
C GLU A 28 -0.73 9.45 0.19
N ILE A 29 -0.95 8.35 0.88
CA ILE A 29 -2.01 7.42 0.53
C ILE A 29 -2.77 7.07 1.79
N LYS A 30 -4.10 7.19 1.73
CA LYS A 30 -4.94 6.78 2.83
C LYS A 30 -5.57 5.45 2.47
N VAL A 31 -5.28 4.45 3.27
CA VAL A 31 -5.71 3.08 2.99
C VAL A 31 -6.71 2.63 4.04
N ILE A 32 -7.78 1.99 3.59
CA ILE A 32 -8.74 1.39 4.50
C ILE A 32 -8.33 -0.04 4.72
N ILE A 33 -8.16 -0.40 5.97
CA ILE A 33 -7.69 -1.72 6.35
C ILE A 33 -8.78 -2.49 7.05
N ASN A 34 -8.94 -3.75 6.71
CA ASN A 34 -9.90 -4.60 7.36
C ASN A 34 -9.25 -5.96 7.56
N ASP A 35 -9.32 -6.45 8.80
CA ASP A 35 -8.77 -7.75 9.13
C ASP A 35 -7.28 -7.84 8.78
N GLY A 36 -6.57 -6.75 9.03
CA GLY A 36 -5.13 -6.70 8.81
C GLY A 36 -4.70 -6.58 7.38
N LYS A 37 -5.64 -6.34 6.47
CA LYS A 37 -5.32 -6.27 5.05
C LYS A 37 -5.91 -5.03 4.42
N PRO A 38 -5.21 -4.45 3.44
CA PRO A 38 -5.76 -3.28 2.75
C PRO A 38 -6.89 -3.72 1.84
N ILE A 39 -8.02 -3.02 1.93
CA ILE A 39 -9.15 -3.38 1.09
C ILE A 39 -9.42 -2.33 0.03
N ARG A 40 -8.99 -1.10 0.24
CA ARG A 40 -9.15 -0.10 -0.80
C ARG A 40 -8.37 1.15 -0.42
N ILE A 41 -8.14 1.98 -1.40
CA ILE A 41 -7.50 3.27 -1.20
C ILE A 41 -8.59 4.33 -1.16
N GLU A 42 -8.62 5.07 -0.06
CA GLU A 42 -9.62 6.09 0.11
C GLU A 42 -9.17 7.39 -0.51
N GLU A 43 -7.90 7.68 -0.44
CA GLU A 43 -7.39 8.94 -0.94
C GLU A 43 -5.94 8.77 -1.34
N MET A 44 -5.55 9.41 -2.42
CA MET A 44 -4.19 9.32 -2.92
C MET A 44 -3.76 10.69 -3.39
N ILE A 45 -2.73 11.22 -2.76
CA ILE A 45 -2.24 12.55 -3.05
C ILE A 45 -0.78 12.47 -3.45
N LYS A 46 -0.46 12.98 -4.61
CA LYS A 46 0.92 13.04 -5.06
C LYS A 46 1.44 14.45 -4.88
N SER A 47 2.47 14.60 -4.05
CA SER A 47 3.06 15.91 -3.81
C SER A 47 4.08 16.21 -4.87
N ILE A 48 4.20 17.49 -5.19
CA ILE A 48 5.18 17.94 -6.17
C ILE A 48 6.16 18.82 -5.46
N LYS A 49 7.44 18.46 -5.57
CA LYS A 49 8.48 19.22 -4.91
C LYS A 49 9.01 20.25 -5.88
N LEU A 50 8.98 21.50 -5.48
CA LEU A 50 9.44 22.61 -6.34
C LEU A 50 10.91 22.91 -6.19
#